data_9544ecb8a72a5ceffc237738ef3a76fd
#
_entry.id   9544ecb8a72a5ceffc237738ef3a76fd
#
_cell.length_a   1.000
_cell.length_b   1.000
_cell.length_c   1.000
_cell.angle_alpha   90.00
_cell.angle_beta   90.00
_cell.angle_gamma   90.00
#
_symmetry.space_group_name_H-M   'P 1'
#
loop_
_entity.id
_entity.type
_entity.pdbx_description
1 polymer ?
#
loop_
_entity_poly.entity_id
_entity_poly.type
_entity_poly.pdbx_seq_one_letter_code
_entity_poly.pdbx_strand_id
1 'polypeptide(L)'
;SNIKGTWNLLEISRLENIPMVLASSDKAYGTSDKLPYQENFALNGEFPYEVSKSASDLITTMYANTYNINVATLRCGNIYGGGDLNWDRLIPGVIKHLIIGEIPILRTKGNFKREWVYVKDVVNAYIATADAVMKNKNKFIAYNFASGETKSVMEVYEIISTLVVGKIIKPKIQLDSKFEIKDQQLDSSRIKNDLGIESKFTFEESILETIEWYKSNLNQ
;
A
#
# COMPACT_ATOMS: atom_id res chain seq x y z
N SER A 1 14.90 0.65 9.10
CA SER A 1 15.00 -0.71 8.54
C SER A 1 14.89 -0.73 7.02
N ASN A 2 14.05 0.11 6.39
CA ASN A 2 13.77 0.03 4.94
C ASN A 2 15.04 0.07 4.08
N ILE A 3 15.92 1.07 4.22
CA ILE A 3 17.11 1.22 3.37
C ILE A 3 18.12 0.09 3.65
N LYS A 4 18.60 -0.03 4.91
CA LYS A 4 19.61 -1.03 5.27
C LYS A 4 19.08 -2.46 5.11
N GLY A 5 17.80 -2.70 5.44
CA GLY A 5 17.18 -4.02 5.25
C GLY A 5 17.13 -4.43 3.78
N THR A 6 16.72 -3.53 2.90
CA THR A 6 16.69 -3.75 1.46
C THR A 6 18.09 -4.03 0.92
N TRP A 7 19.08 -3.23 1.30
CA TRP A 7 20.47 -3.44 0.89
C TRP A 7 20.98 -4.82 1.27
N ASN A 8 20.79 -5.23 2.53
CA ASN A 8 21.26 -6.55 3.00
C ASN A 8 20.58 -7.70 2.23
N LEU A 9 19.28 -7.60 1.97
CA LEU A 9 18.55 -8.63 1.21
C LEU A 9 18.97 -8.68 -0.26
N LEU A 10 19.23 -7.52 -0.88
CA LEU A 10 19.75 -7.46 -2.24
C LEU A 10 21.14 -8.06 -2.36
N GLU A 11 22.01 -7.86 -1.35
CA GLU A 11 23.33 -8.48 -1.34
C GLU A 11 23.25 -10.01 -1.21
N ILE A 12 22.34 -10.53 -0.37
CA ILE A 12 22.06 -11.98 -0.31
C ILE A 12 21.48 -12.48 -1.65
N SER A 13 20.51 -11.76 -2.22
CA SER A 13 19.94 -12.09 -3.54
C SER A 13 21.04 -12.20 -4.61
N ARG A 14 21.99 -11.27 -4.58
CA ARG A 14 23.14 -11.26 -5.52
C ARG A 14 24.08 -12.43 -5.31
N LEU A 15 24.47 -12.71 -4.07
CA LEU A 15 25.44 -13.77 -3.73
C LEU A 15 24.87 -15.17 -3.96
N GLU A 16 23.61 -15.38 -3.58
CA GLU A 16 22.93 -16.67 -3.63
C GLU A 16 22.08 -16.85 -4.90
N ASN A 17 22.04 -15.84 -5.79
CA ASN A 17 21.22 -15.86 -6.99
C ASN A 17 19.72 -16.13 -6.71
N ILE A 18 19.17 -15.53 -5.64
CA ILE A 18 17.79 -15.70 -5.22
C ILE A 18 16.94 -14.56 -5.81
N PRO A 19 15.90 -14.87 -6.62
CA PRO A 19 14.96 -13.85 -7.09
C PRO A 19 14.24 -13.14 -5.94
N MET A 20 13.97 -11.84 -6.07
CA MET A 20 13.35 -11.06 -5.01
C MET A 20 12.30 -10.08 -5.54
N VAL A 21 11.21 -9.89 -4.77
CA VAL A 21 10.25 -8.81 -4.99
C VAL A 21 10.31 -7.85 -3.81
N LEU A 22 10.64 -6.60 -4.08
CA LEU A 22 10.68 -5.54 -3.07
C LEU A 22 9.28 -4.97 -2.83
N ALA A 23 8.88 -4.90 -1.56
CA ALA A 23 7.69 -4.17 -1.12
C ALA A 23 7.98 -2.66 -1.08
N SER A 24 7.59 -1.94 -2.13
CA SER A 24 7.62 -0.49 -2.19
C SER A 24 6.23 0.12 -1.92
N SER A 25 5.99 1.36 -2.31
CA SER A 25 4.76 2.09 -2.04
C SER A 25 4.57 3.22 -3.06
N ASP A 26 3.34 3.66 -3.25
CA ASP A 26 2.96 4.91 -3.92
C ASP A 26 3.68 6.13 -3.32
N LYS A 27 4.01 6.08 -2.02
CA LYS A 27 4.74 7.12 -1.31
C LYS A 27 6.15 7.37 -1.85
N ALA A 28 6.74 6.38 -2.56
CA ALA A 28 8.05 6.54 -3.18
C ALA A 28 8.06 7.62 -4.28
N TYR A 29 6.93 7.92 -4.88
CA TYR A 29 6.82 8.98 -5.89
C TYR A 29 6.86 10.39 -5.30
N GLY A 30 6.56 10.54 -4.00
CA GLY A 30 6.42 11.86 -3.37
C GLY A 30 5.18 12.62 -3.84
N THR A 31 5.21 13.93 -3.67
CA THR A 31 4.13 14.82 -4.13
C THR A 31 4.24 15.11 -5.63
N SER A 32 3.12 15.02 -6.37
CA SER A 32 3.06 15.37 -7.78
C SER A 32 1.69 15.90 -8.15
N ASP A 33 1.66 16.91 -9.03
CA ASP A 33 0.43 17.40 -9.66
C ASP A 33 -0.03 16.51 -10.84
N LYS A 34 0.82 15.57 -11.26
CA LYS A 34 0.51 14.62 -12.33
C LYS A 34 0.08 13.29 -11.73
N LEU A 35 -1.19 12.96 -11.90
CA LEU A 35 -1.80 11.70 -11.49
C LEU A 35 -2.55 11.07 -12.67
N PRO A 36 -2.68 9.75 -12.73
CA PRO A 36 -2.08 8.75 -11.83
C PRO A 36 -0.55 8.61 -12.02
N TYR A 37 0.16 8.18 -10.95
CA TYR A 37 1.58 7.86 -11.05
C TYR A 37 1.81 6.67 -11.97
N GLN A 38 2.80 6.80 -12.85
CA GLN A 38 3.28 5.73 -13.73
C GLN A 38 4.65 5.23 -13.28
N GLU A 39 4.99 3.98 -13.60
CA GLU A 39 6.23 3.35 -13.14
C GLU A 39 7.51 4.06 -13.64
N ASN A 40 7.42 4.82 -14.71
CA ASN A 40 8.50 5.64 -15.27
C ASN A 40 8.64 7.02 -14.63
N PHE A 41 7.77 7.39 -13.70
CA PHE A 41 7.91 8.66 -12.97
C PHE A 41 9.10 8.62 -12.02
N ALA A 42 9.70 9.80 -11.81
CA ALA A 42 10.78 9.96 -10.84
C ALA A 42 10.30 9.60 -9.42
N LEU A 43 11.17 8.95 -8.65
CA LEU A 43 10.94 8.69 -7.24
C LEU A 43 11.49 9.89 -6.45
N ASN A 44 10.59 10.66 -5.87
CA ASN A 44 10.90 11.97 -5.27
C ASN A 44 10.30 12.11 -3.87
N GLY A 45 10.59 11.14 -2.98
CA GLY A 45 10.16 11.23 -1.59
C GLY A 45 10.79 12.42 -0.88
N GLU A 46 10.02 13.16 -0.09
CA GLU A 46 10.45 14.34 0.66
C GLU A 46 10.52 14.08 2.16
N PHE A 47 9.61 13.23 2.68
CA PHE A 47 9.53 12.93 4.11
C PHE A 47 10.19 11.59 4.45
N PRO A 48 10.54 11.34 5.74
CA PRO A 48 11.37 10.19 6.12
C PRO A 48 10.90 8.83 5.59
N TYR A 49 9.60 8.56 5.62
CA TYR A 49 9.05 7.32 5.09
C TYR A 49 9.16 7.25 3.56
N GLU A 50 8.76 8.32 2.89
CA GLU A 50 8.83 8.45 1.43
C GLU A 50 10.26 8.27 0.93
N VAL A 51 11.20 9.04 1.51
CA VAL A 51 12.65 8.92 1.19
C VAL A 51 13.14 7.49 1.41
N SER A 52 12.71 6.83 2.49
CA SER A 52 13.12 5.46 2.76
C SER A 52 12.63 4.48 1.69
N LYS A 53 11.43 4.70 1.13
CA LYS A 53 10.86 3.88 0.05
C LYS A 53 11.49 4.22 -1.31
N SER A 54 11.67 5.51 -1.62
CA SER A 54 12.37 5.93 -2.84
C SER A 54 13.80 5.38 -2.88
N ALA A 55 14.55 5.52 -1.78
CA ALA A 55 15.92 5.01 -1.68
C ALA A 55 15.98 3.49 -1.85
N SER A 56 15.08 2.74 -1.20
CA SER A 56 15.01 1.28 -1.33
C SER A 56 14.73 0.85 -2.78
N ASP A 57 13.83 1.53 -3.45
CA ASP A 57 13.45 1.26 -4.84
C ASP A 57 14.62 1.57 -5.80
N LEU A 58 15.28 2.73 -5.63
CA LEU A 58 16.47 3.12 -6.41
C LEU A 58 17.64 2.15 -6.19
N ILE A 59 17.90 1.71 -4.95
CA ILE A 59 18.93 0.71 -4.65
C ILE A 59 18.61 -0.61 -5.35
N THR A 60 17.34 -1.04 -5.35
CA THR A 60 16.90 -2.25 -6.05
C THR A 60 17.14 -2.14 -7.56
N THR A 61 16.80 -1.00 -8.14
CA THR A 61 17.06 -0.72 -9.57
C THR A 61 18.56 -0.75 -9.88
N MET A 62 19.37 -0.16 -9.03
CA MET A 62 20.84 -0.15 -9.18
C MET A 62 21.42 -1.57 -9.13
N TYR A 63 20.99 -2.41 -8.16
CA TYR A 63 21.45 -3.79 -8.08
C TYR A 63 21.07 -4.60 -9.31
N ALA A 64 19.84 -4.45 -9.80
CA ALA A 64 19.40 -5.13 -11.03
C ALA A 64 20.25 -4.75 -12.23
N ASN A 65 20.48 -3.44 -12.44
CA ASN A 65 21.23 -2.93 -13.58
C ASN A 65 22.72 -3.23 -13.52
N THR A 66 23.31 -3.24 -12.31
CA THR A 66 24.76 -3.42 -12.13
C THR A 66 25.15 -4.89 -12.06
N TYR A 67 24.38 -5.70 -11.33
CA TYR A 67 24.71 -7.09 -11.05
C TYR A 67 23.85 -8.10 -11.81
N ASN A 68 22.90 -7.59 -12.60
CA ASN A 68 22.04 -8.44 -13.45
C ASN A 68 21.24 -9.48 -12.65
N ILE A 69 20.81 -9.12 -11.43
CA ILE A 69 20.00 -9.99 -10.56
C ILE A 69 18.51 -9.90 -10.92
N ASN A 70 17.78 -10.98 -10.64
CA ASN A 70 16.35 -11.07 -10.89
C ASN A 70 15.56 -10.43 -9.75
N VAL A 71 15.14 -9.19 -9.91
CA VAL A 71 14.38 -8.47 -8.87
C VAL A 71 13.27 -7.64 -9.48
N ALA A 72 12.17 -7.51 -8.74
CA ALA A 72 11.10 -6.58 -9.08
C ALA A 72 10.76 -5.71 -7.87
N THR A 73 10.11 -4.59 -8.17
CA THR A 73 9.51 -3.72 -7.16
C THR A 73 8.00 -3.67 -7.38
N LEU A 74 7.21 -3.90 -6.32
CA LEU A 74 5.78 -3.69 -6.33
C LEU A 74 5.43 -2.46 -5.48
N ARG A 75 4.89 -1.41 -6.12
CA ARG A 75 4.48 -0.14 -5.51
C ARG A 75 2.98 -0.18 -5.31
N CYS A 76 2.54 -0.40 -4.08
CA CYS A 76 1.13 -0.50 -3.75
C CYS A 76 0.57 0.80 -3.18
N GLY A 77 -0.73 1.03 -3.38
CA GLY A 77 -1.52 2.02 -2.65
C GLY A 77 -1.66 1.66 -1.17
N ASN A 78 -2.66 2.25 -0.48
CA ASN A 78 -2.86 1.98 0.94
C ASN A 78 -3.48 0.59 1.14
N ILE A 79 -2.66 -0.35 1.59
CA ILE A 79 -3.07 -1.73 1.84
C ILE A 79 -3.89 -1.81 3.13
N TYR A 80 -5.01 -2.53 3.10
CA TYR A 80 -5.82 -2.86 4.27
C TYR A 80 -6.33 -4.30 4.24
N GLY A 81 -6.77 -4.79 5.40
CA GLY A 81 -7.31 -6.13 5.57
C GLY A 81 -7.20 -6.59 7.01
N GLY A 82 -7.72 -7.79 7.30
CA GLY A 82 -7.56 -8.42 8.60
C GLY A 82 -6.07 -8.68 8.92
N GLY A 83 -5.72 -8.65 10.21
CA GLY A 83 -4.36 -8.90 10.69
C GLY A 83 -3.45 -7.67 10.77
N ASP A 84 -3.88 -6.48 10.36
CA ASP A 84 -3.14 -5.26 10.60
C ASP A 84 -3.38 -4.76 12.03
N LEU A 85 -2.40 -4.96 12.91
CA LEU A 85 -2.45 -4.56 14.32
C LEU A 85 -1.88 -3.17 14.57
N ASN A 86 -1.59 -2.40 13.53
CA ASN A 86 -1.17 -1.01 13.68
C ASN A 86 -2.40 -0.09 13.82
N TRP A 87 -2.81 0.12 15.06
CA TRP A 87 -3.99 0.91 15.42
C TRP A 87 -3.88 2.40 15.10
N ASP A 88 -2.71 2.88 14.72
CA ASP A 88 -2.49 4.25 14.21
C ASP A 88 -2.92 4.42 12.76
N ARG A 89 -3.15 3.33 12.04
CA ARG A 89 -3.69 3.37 10.67
C ARG A 89 -5.21 3.56 10.70
N LEU A 90 -5.73 4.24 9.67
CA LEU A 90 -7.14 4.61 9.59
C LEU A 90 -8.08 3.41 9.79
N ILE A 91 -8.02 2.43 8.89
CA ILE A 91 -9.00 1.33 8.86
C ILE A 91 -8.97 0.50 10.15
N PRO A 92 -7.83 -0.07 10.59
CA PRO A 92 -7.81 -0.85 11.83
C PRO A 92 -8.15 -0.01 13.06
N GLY A 93 -7.68 1.22 13.15
CA GLY A 93 -7.96 2.10 14.29
C GLY A 93 -9.43 2.46 14.40
N VAL A 94 -10.08 2.84 13.28
CA VAL A 94 -11.51 3.16 13.26
C VAL A 94 -12.36 1.94 13.62
N ILE A 95 -12.09 0.79 13.01
CA ILE A 95 -12.86 -0.44 13.30
C ILE A 95 -12.73 -0.80 14.77
N LYS A 96 -11.51 -0.80 15.33
CA LYS A 96 -11.27 -1.11 16.74
C LYS A 96 -12.06 -0.20 17.66
N HIS A 97 -11.92 1.13 17.53
CA HIS A 97 -12.62 2.08 18.41
C HIS A 97 -14.14 1.90 18.34
N LEU A 98 -14.70 1.72 17.15
CA LEU A 98 -16.13 1.52 17.00
C LEU A 98 -16.63 0.21 17.61
N ILE A 99 -15.87 -0.89 17.51
CA ILE A 99 -16.23 -2.18 18.13
C ILE A 99 -16.27 -2.08 19.66
N ILE A 100 -15.30 -1.35 20.27
CA ILE A 100 -15.26 -1.18 21.72
C ILE A 100 -16.12 -0.02 22.24
N GLY A 101 -16.91 0.63 21.35
CA GLY A 101 -17.83 1.70 21.72
C GLY A 101 -17.17 3.08 21.94
N GLU A 102 -15.95 3.27 21.50
CA GLU A 102 -15.25 4.54 21.57
C GLU A 102 -15.43 5.38 20.30
N ILE A 103 -15.26 6.70 20.43
CA ILE A 103 -15.35 7.63 19.28
C ILE A 103 -13.98 7.71 18.61
N PRO A 104 -13.84 7.29 17.33
CA PRO A 104 -12.59 7.37 16.60
C PRO A 104 -12.08 8.80 16.43
N ILE A 105 -10.75 8.93 16.33
CA ILE A 105 -10.06 10.20 16.08
C ILE A 105 -9.49 10.18 14.66
N LEU A 106 -9.87 11.18 13.86
CA LEU A 106 -9.25 11.42 12.55
C LEU A 106 -8.19 12.51 12.68
N ARG A 107 -6.99 12.27 12.13
CA ARG A 107 -5.85 13.20 12.20
C ARG A 107 -5.88 14.29 11.13
N THR A 108 -6.86 14.24 10.21
CA THR A 108 -7.08 15.21 9.13
C THR A 108 -8.56 15.58 9.06
N LYS A 109 -8.90 16.59 8.23
CA LYS A 109 -10.30 16.90 7.90
C LYS A 109 -11.00 15.83 7.06
N GLY A 110 -10.27 14.81 6.64
CA GLY A 110 -10.82 13.68 5.89
C GLY A 110 -10.96 13.88 4.39
N ASN A 111 -10.49 15.00 3.82
CA ASN A 111 -10.70 15.37 2.41
C ASN A 111 -9.71 14.69 1.45
N PHE A 112 -8.57 14.18 1.97
CA PHE A 112 -7.53 13.61 1.14
C PHE A 112 -7.94 12.28 0.54
N LYS A 113 -7.76 12.14 -0.77
CA LYS A 113 -8.11 10.94 -1.52
C LYS A 113 -6.94 9.97 -1.57
N ARG A 114 -7.25 8.70 -1.39
CA ARG A 114 -6.30 7.58 -1.45
C ARG A 114 -6.91 6.43 -2.22
N GLU A 115 -6.07 5.63 -2.84
CA GLU A 115 -6.45 4.30 -3.26
C GLU A 115 -6.26 3.32 -2.12
N TRP A 116 -7.32 2.59 -1.82
CA TRP A 116 -7.38 1.57 -0.79
C TRP A 116 -7.38 0.21 -1.46
N VAL A 117 -6.37 -0.60 -1.21
CA VAL A 117 -6.23 -1.90 -1.87
C VAL A 117 -6.29 -3.03 -0.86
N TYR A 118 -7.13 -4.03 -1.15
CA TYR A 118 -7.36 -5.15 -0.25
C TYR A 118 -6.17 -6.10 -0.23
N VAL A 119 -5.79 -6.56 0.97
CA VAL A 119 -4.58 -7.38 1.17
C VAL A 119 -4.56 -8.65 0.33
N LYS A 120 -5.72 -9.31 0.08
CA LYS A 120 -5.78 -10.52 -0.75
C LYS A 120 -5.43 -10.24 -2.21
N ASP A 121 -5.85 -9.10 -2.75
CA ASP A 121 -5.45 -8.68 -4.10
C ASP A 121 -3.96 -8.36 -4.17
N VAL A 122 -3.43 -7.72 -3.12
CA VAL A 122 -2.00 -7.44 -3.02
C VAL A 122 -1.18 -8.74 -2.97
N VAL A 123 -1.62 -9.73 -2.21
CA VAL A 123 -0.96 -11.06 -2.17
C VAL A 123 -0.93 -11.70 -3.56
N ASN A 124 -2.05 -11.66 -4.30
CA ASN A 124 -2.10 -12.19 -5.66
C ASN A 124 -1.12 -11.44 -6.60
N ALA A 125 -1.03 -10.10 -6.45
CA ALA A 125 -0.07 -9.29 -7.22
C ALA A 125 1.39 -9.65 -6.88
N TYR A 126 1.71 -9.90 -5.60
CA TYR A 126 3.05 -10.36 -5.19
C TYR A 126 3.39 -11.72 -5.77
N ILE A 127 2.49 -12.70 -5.69
CA ILE A 127 2.70 -14.04 -6.23
C ILE A 127 2.95 -13.98 -7.73
N ALA A 128 2.09 -13.27 -8.48
CA ALA A 128 2.26 -13.13 -9.93
C ALA A 128 3.56 -12.40 -10.30
N THR A 129 3.94 -11.37 -9.53
CA THR A 129 5.20 -10.66 -9.73
C THR A 129 6.40 -11.56 -9.44
N ALA A 130 6.35 -12.38 -8.40
CA ALA A 130 7.40 -13.35 -8.07
C ALA A 130 7.56 -14.39 -9.18
N ASP A 131 6.46 -14.93 -9.68
CA ASP A 131 6.46 -15.86 -10.81
C ASP A 131 7.08 -15.24 -12.07
N ALA A 132 6.78 -13.98 -12.34
CA ALA A 132 7.37 -13.25 -13.46
C ALA A 132 8.87 -13.06 -13.30
N VAL A 133 9.33 -12.69 -12.10
CA VAL A 133 10.76 -12.54 -11.79
C VAL A 133 11.52 -13.85 -11.93
N MET A 134 10.93 -14.97 -11.50
CA MET A 134 11.55 -16.29 -11.65
C MET A 134 11.67 -16.75 -13.10
N LYS A 135 10.73 -16.36 -13.96
CA LYS A 135 10.70 -16.72 -15.39
C LYS A 135 11.58 -15.81 -16.25
N ASN A 136 11.62 -14.52 -15.94
CA ASN A 136 12.33 -13.49 -16.72
C ASN A 136 13.73 -13.26 -16.14
N LYS A 137 14.71 -13.98 -16.62
CA LYS A 137 16.11 -13.77 -16.21
C LYS A 137 16.60 -12.40 -16.64
N ASN A 138 17.19 -11.66 -15.70
CA ASN A 138 17.98 -10.45 -15.93
C ASN A 138 17.23 -9.19 -16.36
N LYS A 139 16.04 -8.95 -15.80
CA LYS A 139 15.35 -7.67 -16.00
C LYS A 139 14.80 -7.14 -14.67
N PHE A 140 15.12 -5.88 -14.39
CA PHE A 140 14.38 -5.12 -13.38
C PHE A 140 12.97 -4.80 -13.90
N ILE A 141 11.98 -5.05 -13.08
CA ILE A 141 10.59 -4.71 -13.37
C ILE A 141 10.01 -3.96 -12.17
N ALA A 142 9.43 -2.80 -12.40
CA ALA A 142 8.58 -2.13 -11.42
C ALA A 142 7.13 -2.23 -11.86
N TYR A 143 6.24 -2.52 -10.91
CA TYR A 143 4.80 -2.49 -11.08
C TYR A 143 4.14 -1.62 -10.05
N ASN A 144 3.18 -0.82 -10.48
CA ASN A 144 2.19 -0.20 -9.62
C ASN A 144 1.02 -1.15 -9.42
N PHE A 145 0.45 -1.17 -8.20
CA PHE A 145 -0.75 -1.94 -7.92
C PHE A 145 -1.67 -1.24 -6.92
N ALA A 146 -2.90 -0.99 -7.36
CA ALA A 146 -3.95 -0.39 -6.56
C ALA A 146 -5.33 -0.85 -7.05
N SER A 147 -6.39 -0.44 -6.35
CA SER A 147 -7.77 -0.84 -6.67
C SER A 147 -8.34 -0.19 -7.93
N GLY A 148 -7.77 0.95 -8.36
CA GLY A 148 -8.34 1.80 -9.41
C GLY A 148 -9.44 2.75 -8.92
N GLU A 149 -9.83 2.66 -7.64
CA GLU A 149 -10.82 3.53 -7.01
C GLU A 149 -10.20 4.36 -5.91
N THR A 150 -10.47 5.67 -5.92
CA THR A 150 -10.08 6.58 -4.84
C THR A 150 -11.24 6.85 -3.92
N LYS A 151 -11.01 6.78 -2.60
CA LYS A 151 -11.95 7.25 -1.57
C LYS A 151 -11.22 8.19 -0.62
N SER A 152 -11.92 9.22 -0.17
CA SER A 152 -11.42 10.10 0.88
C SER A 152 -11.39 9.38 2.23
N VAL A 153 -10.58 9.89 3.13
CA VAL A 153 -10.54 9.39 4.52
C VAL A 153 -11.92 9.46 5.18
N MET A 154 -12.72 10.49 4.87
CA MET A 154 -14.06 10.63 5.43
C MET A 154 -15.03 9.61 4.84
N GLU A 155 -15.04 9.38 3.52
CA GLU A 155 -15.88 8.35 2.88
C GLU A 155 -15.59 6.96 3.46
N VAL A 156 -14.31 6.61 3.62
CA VAL A 156 -13.92 5.34 4.26
C VAL A 156 -14.42 5.27 5.70
N TYR A 157 -14.26 6.35 6.46
CA TYR A 157 -14.77 6.43 7.83
C TYR A 157 -16.27 6.21 7.92
N GLU A 158 -17.07 6.89 7.08
CA GLU A 158 -18.51 6.81 7.08
C GLU A 158 -19.02 5.41 6.71
N ILE A 159 -18.38 4.76 5.73
CA ILE A 159 -18.69 3.38 5.36
C ILE A 159 -18.43 2.44 6.55
N ILE A 160 -17.25 2.52 7.17
CA ILE A 160 -16.92 1.68 8.33
C ILE A 160 -17.87 1.94 9.50
N SER A 161 -18.16 3.21 9.80
CA SER A 161 -19.08 3.57 10.88
C SER A 161 -20.47 2.96 10.66
N THR A 162 -20.99 3.06 9.46
CA THR A 162 -22.29 2.49 9.09
C THR A 162 -22.28 0.96 9.21
N LEU A 163 -21.23 0.28 8.74
CA LEU A 163 -21.13 -1.18 8.76
C LEU A 163 -20.91 -1.76 10.18
N VAL A 164 -20.20 -1.04 11.05
CA VAL A 164 -19.91 -1.53 12.41
C VAL A 164 -21.05 -1.23 13.38
N VAL A 165 -21.64 -0.01 13.31
CA VAL A 165 -22.58 0.53 14.33
C VAL A 165 -23.99 0.71 13.79
N GLY A 166 -24.22 0.60 12.48
CA GLY A 166 -25.52 0.83 11.83
C GLY A 166 -25.84 2.32 11.59
N LYS A 167 -24.93 3.24 11.92
CA LYS A 167 -25.10 4.69 11.72
C LYS A 167 -23.73 5.37 11.67
N ILE A 168 -23.70 6.59 11.12
CA ILE A 168 -22.50 7.42 11.14
C ILE A 168 -22.33 8.05 12.54
N ILE A 169 -21.25 7.70 13.22
CA ILE A 169 -20.81 8.34 14.47
C ILE A 169 -19.92 9.53 14.08
N LYS A 170 -20.16 10.72 14.63
CA LYS A 170 -19.31 11.89 14.35
C LYS A 170 -17.91 11.68 14.93
N PRO A 171 -16.84 11.67 14.12
CA PRO A 171 -15.48 11.47 14.63
C PRO A 171 -14.96 12.70 15.38
N LYS A 172 -13.97 12.51 16.24
CA LYS A 172 -13.14 13.62 16.73
C LYS A 172 -12.11 13.97 15.68
N ILE A 173 -11.98 15.25 15.35
CA ILE A 173 -10.96 15.73 14.39
C ILE A 173 -9.81 16.33 15.21
N GLN A 174 -8.62 15.75 15.04
CA GLN A 174 -7.37 16.26 15.62
C GLN A 174 -6.39 16.52 14.49
N LEU A 175 -6.08 17.79 14.23
CA LEU A 175 -5.26 18.18 13.08
C LEU A 175 -3.77 18.06 13.42
N ASP A 176 -3.24 16.84 13.36
CA ASP A 176 -1.82 16.57 13.69
C ASP A 176 -0.96 16.28 12.43
N SER A 177 -1.58 16.10 11.28
CA SER A 177 -0.85 15.75 10.04
C SER A 177 -0.24 17.00 9.38
N LYS A 178 1.03 17.26 9.66
CA LYS A 178 1.78 18.37 9.03
C LYS A 178 2.40 17.99 7.66
N PHE A 179 2.52 16.70 7.36
CA PHE A 179 3.32 16.17 6.25
C PHE A 179 2.57 15.04 5.52
N GLU A 180 1.46 15.36 4.87
CA GLU A 180 0.65 14.37 4.17
C GLU A 180 0.44 14.77 2.71
N ILE A 181 0.75 13.85 1.79
CA ILE A 181 0.45 14.04 0.36
C ILE A 181 -1.07 14.12 0.20
N LYS A 182 -1.56 15.12 -0.55
CA LYS A 182 -3.01 15.38 -0.66
C LYS A 182 -3.73 14.24 -1.38
N ASP A 183 -3.39 14.00 -2.62
CA ASP A 183 -4.04 12.98 -3.45
C ASP A 183 -2.99 12.02 -4.01
N GLN A 184 -3.34 10.74 -4.04
CA GLN A 184 -2.47 9.68 -4.57
C GLN A 184 -3.32 8.71 -5.39
N GLN A 185 -2.85 8.44 -6.60
CA GLN A 185 -3.46 7.47 -7.51
C GLN A 185 -2.36 6.81 -8.35
N LEU A 186 -2.46 5.50 -8.54
CA LEU A 186 -1.52 4.70 -9.31
C LEU A 186 -2.14 4.26 -10.64
N ASP A 187 -1.36 4.28 -11.70
CA ASP A 187 -1.68 3.59 -12.95
C ASP A 187 -1.22 2.14 -12.85
N SER A 188 -2.17 1.21 -12.73
CA SER A 188 -1.91 -0.23 -12.65
C SER A 188 -2.00 -0.94 -14.01
N SER A 189 -2.03 -0.19 -15.12
CA SER A 189 -2.18 -0.75 -16.46
C SER A 189 -1.05 -1.71 -16.83
N ARG A 190 0.17 -1.44 -16.36
CA ARG A 190 1.34 -2.26 -16.68
C ARG A 190 1.22 -3.66 -16.11
N ILE A 191 0.92 -3.81 -14.82
CA ILE A 191 0.78 -5.13 -14.18
C ILE A 191 -0.41 -5.91 -14.80
N LYS A 192 -1.50 -5.21 -15.12
CA LYS A 192 -2.65 -5.81 -15.81
C LYS A 192 -2.26 -6.32 -17.18
N ASN A 193 -1.56 -5.54 -18.00
CA ASN A 193 -1.17 -5.93 -19.36
C ASN A 193 -0.12 -7.05 -19.37
N ASP A 194 0.87 -6.98 -18.48
CA ASP A 194 1.99 -7.92 -18.46
C ASP A 194 1.64 -9.25 -17.77
N LEU A 195 0.82 -9.21 -16.70
CA LEU A 195 0.56 -10.35 -15.82
C LEU A 195 -0.92 -10.74 -15.73
N GLY A 196 -1.84 -9.96 -16.30
CA GLY A 196 -3.28 -10.20 -16.18
C GLY A 196 -3.83 -9.97 -14.77
N ILE A 197 -3.12 -9.20 -13.92
CA ILE A 197 -3.48 -8.97 -12.52
C ILE A 197 -4.16 -7.63 -12.35
N GLU A 198 -5.33 -7.66 -11.73
CA GLU A 198 -6.11 -6.49 -11.32
C GLU A 198 -6.79 -6.75 -9.99
N SER A 199 -7.27 -5.70 -9.32
CA SER A 199 -8.08 -5.81 -8.12
C SER A 199 -9.39 -6.52 -8.45
N LYS A 200 -9.77 -7.51 -7.64
CA LYS A 200 -10.98 -8.34 -7.86
C LYS A 200 -12.07 -8.02 -6.85
N PHE A 201 -11.69 -7.55 -5.66
CA PHE A 201 -12.64 -7.25 -4.60
C PHE A 201 -13.09 -5.80 -4.67
N THR A 202 -14.38 -5.55 -4.54
CA THR A 202 -14.90 -4.21 -4.28
C THR A 202 -14.49 -3.75 -2.89
N PHE A 203 -14.49 -2.43 -2.66
CA PHE A 203 -14.20 -1.89 -1.33
C PHE A 203 -15.22 -2.38 -0.30
N GLU A 204 -16.49 -2.45 -0.67
CA GLU A 204 -17.59 -2.86 0.21
C GLU A 204 -17.47 -4.33 0.64
N GLU A 205 -17.14 -5.26 -0.28
CA GLU A 205 -16.93 -6.68 0.05
C GLU A 205 -15.74 -6.87 0.98
N SER A 206 -14.61 -6.26 0.63
CA SER A 206 -13.36 -6.43 1.37
C SER A 206 -13.36 -5.75 2.74
N ILE A 207 -14.07 -4.62 2.88
CA ILE A 207 -14.18 -3.95 4.19
C ILE A 207 -15.09 -4.73 5.15
N LEU A 208 -16.16 -5.36 4.64
CA LEU A 208 -16.98 -6.27 5.44
C LEU A 208 -16.15 -7.46 5.97
N GLU A 209 -15.40 -8.12 5.11
CA GLU A 209 -14.52 -9.23 5.53
C GLU A 209 -13.48 -8.77 6.55
N THR A 210 -12.92 -7.57 6.36
CA THR A 210 -11.97 -6.95 7.29
C THR A 210 -12.62 -6.71 8.66
N ILE A 211 -13.83 -6.16 8.71
CA ILE A 211 -14.57 -5.92 9.96
C ILE A 211 -14.85 -7.23 10.69
N GLU A 212 -15.31 -8.26 9.98
CA GLU A 212 -15.59 -9.58 10.59
C GLU A 212 -14.32 -10.22 11.17
N TRP A 213 -13.18 -10.05 10.49
CA TRP A 213 -11.90 -10.50 11.03
C TRP A 213 -11.59 -9.82 12.37
N TYR A 214 -11.74 -8.49 12.48
CA TYR A 214 -11.50 -7.77 13.74
C TYR A 214 -12.50 -8.14 14.82
N LYS A 215 -13.79 -8.28 14.51
CA LYS A 215 -14.80 -8.75 15.48
C LYS A 215 -14.43 -10.12 16.09
N SER A 216 -13.89 -11.01 15.27
CA SER A 216 -13.50 -12.35 15.70
C SER A 216 -12.20 -12.42 16.48
N ASN A 217 -11.29 -11.43 16.32
CA ASN A 217 -9.92 -11.50 16.82
C ASN A 217 -9.52 -10.40 17.83
N LEU A 218 -10.35 -9.37 18.02
CA LEU A 218 -10.05 -8.29 18.98
C LEU A 218 -10.12 -8.71 20.45
N ASN A 219 -10.76 -9.85 20.75
CA ASN A 219 -10.92 -10.37 22.12
C ASN A 219 -9.87 -11.45 22.47
N GLN A 220 -8.88 -11.64 21.64
CA GLN A 220 -7.71 -12.48 21.89
C GLN A 220 -6.49 -11.61 22.23
#